data_4d6e76bd926766bebef277a471897e24
#
_entry.id   4d6e76bd926766bebef277a471897e24
#
_cell.length_a   1.000
_cell.length_b   1.000
_cell.length_c   1.000
_cell.angle_alpha   90.00
_cell.angle_beta   90.00
_cell.angle_gamma   90.00
#
_symmetry.space_group_name_H-M   'P 1'
#
loop_
_entity.id
_entity.type
_entity.pdbx_description
1 polymer ?
#
loop_
_entity_poly.entity_id
_entity_poly.type
_entity_poly.pdbx_seq_one_letter_code
_entity_poly.pdbx_strand_id
1 'polypeptide(L)'
;MLTRSTVRRATLGAAVLMASIAVGVSLASGKAGVSGVAGSHGNLLHLVTPGLGANASQSNNWFGYNQGSQERGMKFHSIAGDWTVPSARQHSKGQAESSSTWIGIGGGCTDAKCTMGDNTLIQTGTEQDVSASGTPSYSAWWEVIPAPSSTIASMKVRPGDHMRASITEAPKGSEVWHISLQDLTRHETFNKTVPYSSTYATAEWIEETPIVIGTNAGLADLPTLSRTTFDRAKVNGAAAQLKAAERILLTTSNGKVIGTPSAPNPERNAFAVCAWATSCRAPG
;
A
#
# COMPACT_ATOMS: atom_id res chain seq x y z
N MET A 1 60.29 48.44 -10.01
CA MET A 1 60.21 47.08 -10.55
C MET A 1 59.67 46.16 -9.49
N LEU A 2 58.38 45.87 -9.54
CA LEU A 2 57.67 45.02 -8.60
C LEU A 2 56.89 43.98 -9.41
N THR A 3 57.33 42.76 -9.39
CA THR A 3 56.77 41.61 -10.06
C THR A 3 55.55 41.11 -9.27
N ARG A 4 54.37 41.12 -9.91
CA ARG A 4 53.13 40.51 -9.37
C ARG A 4 53.12 39.00 -9.63
N SER A 5 53.12 38.23 -8.55
CA SER A 5 52.89 36.78 -8.57
C SER A 5 51.40 36.50 -8.65
N THR A 6 50.97 35.81 -9.71
CA THR A 6 49.60 35.35 -9.93
C THR A 6 49.42 33.96 -9.34
N VAL A 7 48.68 33.83 -8.23
CA VAL A 7 48.30 32.55 -7.65
C VAL A 7 47.09 32.05 -8.43
N ARG A 8 47.26 30.95 -9.19
CA ARG A 8 46.15 30.20 -9.80
C ARG A 8 45.52 29.29 -8.73
N ARG A 9 44.27 29.57 -8.39
CA ARG A 9 43.44 28.65 -7.60
C ARG A 9 42.91 27.55 -8.52
N ALA A 10 43.28 26.30 -8.26
CA ALA A 10 42.72 25.12 -8.86
C ALA A 10 41.44 24.79 -8.12
N THR A 11 40.28 24.88 -8.79
CA THR A 11 39.03 24.38 -8.31
C THR A 11 38.95 22.90 -8.65
N LEU A 12 39.03 22.02 -7.65
CA LEU A 12 38.67 20.61 -7.79
C LEU A 12 37.12 20.53 -7.84
N GLY A 13 36.59 20.26 -9.03
CA GLY A 13 35.22 19.86 -9.21
C GLY A 13 35.05 18.39 -8.82
N ALA A 14 34.38 18.14 -7.71
CA ALA A 14 33.95 16.79 -7.37
C ALA A 14 32.70 16.46 -8.26
N ALA A 15 32.94 15.60 -9.26
CA ALA A 15 31.85 15.02 -10.03
C ALA A 15 31.19 13.94 -9.17
N VAL A 16 29.98 14.23 -8.67
CA VAL A 16 29.11 13.24 -8.06
C VAL A 16 28.48 12.43 -9.19
N LEU A 17 28.96 11.21 -9.39
CA LEU A 17 28.34 10.25 -10.30
C LEU A 17 27.05 9.73 -9.66
N MET A 18 25.92 10.28 -10.09
CA MET A 18 24.61 9.69 -9.79
C MET A 18 24.45 8.44 -10.67
N ALA A 19 24.61 7.27 -10.08
CA ALA A 19 24.25 6.02 -10.71
C ALA A 19 22.74 5.88 -10.68
N SER A 20 22.08 6.24 -11.78
CA SER A 20 20.67 5.95 -12.00
C SER A 20 20.52 4.46 -12.28
N ILE A 21 20.08 3.69 -11.30
CA ILE A 21 19.68 2.30 -11.51
C ILE A 21 18.29 2.34 -12.16
N ALA A 22 18.28 2.33 -13.49
CA ALA A 22 17.07 2.06 -14.24
C ALA A 22 16.77 0.55 -14.15
N VAL A 23 15.88 0.15 -13.27
CA VAL A 23 15.31 -1.20 -13.27
C VAL A 23 14.29 -1.25 -14.41
N GLY A 24 14.76 -1.65 -15.58
CA GLY A 24 13.89 -1.96 -16.70
C GLY A 24 13.18 -3.28 -16.43
N VAL A 25 11.91 -3.25 -16.02
CA VAL A 25 11.05 -4.43 -15.95
C VAL A 25 10.53 -4.70 -17.35
N SER A 26 11.17 -5.63 -18.07
CA SER A 26 10.60 -6.21 -19.29
C SER A 26 9.50 -7.20 -18.91
N LEU A 27 8.25 -6.87 -19.17
CA LEU A 27 7.10 -7.77 -19.02
C LEU A 27 7.13 -8.81 -20.15
N ALA A 28 7.79 -9.94 -19.90
CA ALA A 28 7.61 -11.12 -20.73
C ALA A 28 6.43 -11.94 -20.16
N SER A 29 5.35 -12.05 -20.93
CA SER A 29 4.22 -12.93 -20.63
C SER A 29 4.65 -14.39 -20.73
N GLY A 30 4.98 -15.00 -19.60
CA GLY A 30 5.25 -16.42 -19.48
C GLY A 30 4.63 -16.92 -18.18
N LYS A 31 3.64 -17.82 -18.26
CA LYS A 31 3.14 -18.58 -17.11
C LYS A 31 4.27 -19.48 -16.60
N ALA A 32 5.01 -19.04 -15.60
CA ALA A 32 5.90 -19.90 -14.84
C ALA A 32 5.23 -20.18 -13.49
N GLY A 33 4.94 -21.45 -13.24
CA GLY A 33 4.39 -21.90 -11.95
C GLY A 33 5.38 -21.59 -10.82
N VAL A 34 4.92 -20.87 -9.82
CA VAL A 34 5.66 -20.59 -8.60
C VAL A 34 5.71 -21.87 -7.77
N SER A 35 6.84 -22.59 -7.82
CA SER A 35 7.12 -23.68 -6.88
C SER A 35 7.42 -23.08 -5.51
N GLY A 36 6.65 -23.51 -4.52
CA GLY A 36 6.56 -23.02 -3.17
C GLY A 36 7.85 -22.51 -2.54
N VAL A 37 7.82 -21.25 -2.17
CA VAL A 37 8.66 -20.71 -1.10
C VAL A 37 7.77 -20.63 0.12
N ALA A 38 8.00 -21.52 1.08
CA ALA A 38 7.39 -21.43 2.39
C ALA A 38 7.74 -20.07 3.01
N GLY A 39 6.73 -19.33 3.42
CA GLY A 39 6.72 -17.99 3.94
C GLY A 39 7.99 -17.47 4.58
N SER A 40 8.65 -16.61 3.90
CA SER A 40 9.48 -15.58 4.49
C SER A 40 8.74 -14.26 4.23
N HIS A 41 8.06 -13.75 5.26
CA HIS A 41 7.32 -12.49 5.24
C HIS A 41 8.20 -11.26 4.92
N GLY A 42 9.49 -11.45 4.63
CA GLY A 42 10.46 -10.40 4.35
C GLY A 42 10.68 -10.08 2.86
N ASN A 43 9.97 -10.73 1.94
CA ASN A 43 10.20 -10.60 0.50
C ASN A 43 9.04 -9.96 -0.27
N LEU A 44 8.04 -9.40 0.44
CA LEU A 44 6.94 -8.70 -0.19
C LEU A 44 7.23 -7.20 -0.17
N LEU A 45 7.13 -6.55 -1.33
CA LEU A 45 7.14 -5.11 -1.49
C LEU A 45 5.73 -4.66 -1.85
N HIS A 46 5.20 -3.76 -1.04
CA HIS A 46 3.97 -3.05 -1.35
C HIS A 46 4.34 -1.86 -2.23
N LEU A 47 4.50 -2.09 -3.53
CA LEU A 47 4.97 -1.04 -4.43
C LEU A 47 3.86 -0.08 -4.82
N VAL A 48 4.27 1.19 -4.77
CA VAL A 48 3.59 2.32 -5.35
C VAL A 48 3.55 2.18 -6.88
N THR A 49 2.53 1.54 -7.38
CA THR A 49 2.09 1.76 -8.76
C THR A 49 0.61 1.42 -8.85
N PRO A 50 -0.26 2.43 -8.80
CA PRO A 50 -1.51 2.27 -9.53
C PRO A 50 -1.07 1.93 -10.94
N GLY A 51 -1.44 0.74 -11.44
CA GLY A 51 -1.06 0.38 -12.79
C GLY A 51 -1.38 1.56 -13.68
N LEU A 52 -0.38 2.08 -14.40
CA LEU A 52 -0.51 3.23 -15.31
C LEU A 52 -1.44 2.89 -16.50
N GLY A 53 -2.63 2.42 -16.19
CA GLY A 53 -3.67 2.03 -17.10
C GLY A 53 -4.86 2.97 -16.98
N ALA A 54 -4.89 3.93 -17.83
CA ALA A 54 -6.01 4.66 -18.40
C ALA A 54 -6.93 5.49 -17.49
N ASN A 55 -7.14 5.21 -16.21
CA ASN A 55 -7.89 6.09 -15.30
C ASN A 55 -7.62 5.77 -13.82
N ALA A 56 -7.80 6.76 -12.95
CA ALA A 56 -7.55 6.66 -11.50
C ALA A 56 -8.47 5.68 -10.77
N SER A 57 -9.42 5.06 -11.45
CA SER A 57 -10.38 4.11 -10.90
C SER A 57 -9.98 2.65 -11.09
N GLN A 58 -8.81 2.34 -11.63
CA GLN A 58 -8.35 0.98 -11.87
C GLN A 58 -6.87 0.81 -11.52
N SER A 59 -6.53 -0.34 -10.95
CA SER A 59 -5.16 -0.75 -10.65
C SER A 59 -4.99 -2.24 -10.94
N ASN A 60 -3.76 -2.68 -11.15
CA ASN A 60 -3.44 -4.11 -11.29
C ASN A 60 -2.98 -4.75 -9.98
N ASN A 61 -2.85 -3.98 -8.89
CA ASN A 61 -2.45 -4.48 -7.58
C ASN A 61 -3.32 -3.97 -6.42
N TRP A 62 -4.02 -2.83 -6.54
CA TRP A 62 -4.80 -2.21 -5.47
C TRP A 62 -6.30 -2.20 -5.75
N PHE A 63 -7.12 -2.38 -4.70
CA PHE A 63 -8.55 -2.03 -4.71
C PHE A 63 -8.98 -1.49 -3.34
N GLY A 64 -9.72 -0.41 -3.37
CA GLY A 64 -10.07 0.34 -2.17
C GLY A 64 -10.39 1.79 -2.50
N TYR A 65 -9.90 2.69 -1.66
CA TYR A 65 -10.08 4.14 -1.82
C TYR A 65 -8.75 4.87 -1.76
N ASN A 66 -8.57 5.82 -2.67
CA ASN A 66 -7.44 6.76 -2.72
C ASN A 66 -7.95 8.19 -2.77
N GLN A 67 -7.55 9.02 -1.83
CA GLN A 67 -7.79 10.45 -1.83
C GLN A 67 -6.55 11.21 -2.28
N GLY A 68 -6.67 12.01 -3.33
CA GLY A 68 -5.59 12.82 -3.87
C GLY A 68 -5.64 14.28 -3.40
N SER A 69 -4.48 14.86 -3.12
CA SER A 69 -4.36 16.24 -2.61
C SER A 69 -4.87 17.29 -3.59
N GLN A 70 -4.73 17.07 -4.89
CA GLN A 70 -5.23 17.99 -5.92
C GLN A 70 -6.75 18.02 -5.98
N GLU A 71 -7.42 16.88 -5.79
CA GLU A 71 -8.87 16.79 -5.76
C GLU A 71 -9.47 17.27 -4.45
N ARG A 72 -8.75 17.07 -3.34
CA ARG A 72 -9.21 17.42 -2.00
C ARG A 72 -8.81 18.82 -1.57
N GLY A 73 -7.88 19.48 -2.27
CA GLY A 73 -7.34 20.79 -1.93
C GLY A 73 -6.60 20.79 -0.59
N MET A 74 -6.07 19.63 -0.16
CA MET A 74 -5.38 19.50 1.13
C MET A 74 -4.22 18.51 1.05
N LYS A 75 -3.26 18.66 1.95
CA LYS A 75 -2.21 17.67 2.22
C LYS A 75 -2.61 16.77 3.38
N PHE A 76 -2.13 15.51 3.36
CA PHE A 76 -2.47 14.49 4.33
C PHE A 76 -1.36 14.31 5.35
N HIS A 77 -1.57 14.78 6.59
CA HIS A 77 -0.64 14.67 7.72
C HIS A 77 -1.04 13.58 8.71
N SER A 78 -2.23 13.02 8.55
CA SER A 78 -2.64 11.81 9.27
C SER A 78 -3.72 11.05 8.52
N ILE A 79 -3.70 9.73 8.72
CA ILE A 79 -4.71 8.79 8.27
C ILE A 79 -5.04 7.83 9.41
N ALA A 80 -6.28 7.37 9.49
CA ALA A 80 -6.69 6.28 10.36
C ALA A 80 -7.82 5.47 9.72
N GLY A 81 -7.95 4.23 10.17
CA GLY A 81 -9.02 3.33 9.77
C GLY A 81 -9.00 2.06 10.59
N ASP A 82 -10.17 1.42 10.65
CA ASP A 82 -10.35 0.11 11.23
C ASP A 82 -10.68 -0.89 10.09
N TRP A 83 -10.32 -2.16 10.25
CA TRP A 83 -10.78 -3.23 9.37
C TRP A 83 -10.90 -4.55 10.11
N THR A 84 -11.65 -5.48 9.53
CA THR A 84 -11.67 -6.87 9.98
C THR A 84 -10.77 -7.69 9.07
N VAL A 85 -9.80 -8.42 9.65
CA VAL A 85 -8.88 -9.28 8.89
C VAL A 85 -9.70 -10.32 8.11
N PRO A 86 -9.61 -10.36 6.77
CA PRO A 86 -10.36 -11.33 5.99
C PRO A 86 -9.84 -12.75 6.20
N SER A 87 -10.73 -13.74 6.09
CA SER A 87 -10.29 -15.12 5.89
C SER A 87 -9.80 -15.31 4.46
N ALA A 88 -8.63 -15.92 4.28
CA ALA A 88 -8.05 -16.23 2.98
C ALA A 88 -8.10 -17.73 2.70
N ARG A 89 -8.39 -18.08 1.46
CA ARG A 89 -8.37 -19.46 0.94
C ARG A 89 -7.77 -19.44 -0.47
N GLN A 90 -7.14 -20.55 -0.84
CA GLN A 90 -6.60 -20.70 -2.18
C GLN A 90 -7.70 -20.52 -3.23
N HIS A 91 -7.48 -19.60 -4.17
CA HIS A 91 -8.33 -19.40 -5.33
C HIS A 91 -7.99 -20.38 -6.46
N SER A 92 -6.70 -20.52 -6.74
CA SER A 92 -6.18 -21.41 -7.80
C SER A 92 -5.39 -22.54 -7.16
N LYS A 93 -5.90 -23.78 -7.30
CA LYS A 93 -5.27 -24.96 -6.70
C LYS A 93 -3.80 -25.10 -7.09
N GLY A 94 -2.94 -25.27 -6.08
CA GLY A 94 -1.50 -25.45 -6.28
C GLY A 94 -0.71 -24.16 -6.47
N GLN A 95 -1.35 -22.99 -6.40
CA GLN A 95 -0.69 -21.69 -6.45
C GLN A 95 -0.49 -21.12 -5.04
N ALA A 96 0.65 -20.47 -4.84
CA ALA A 96 0.82 -19.59 -3.67
C ALA A 96 0.17 -18.25 -4.00
N GLU A 97 -0.61 -17.70 -3.07
CA GLU A 97 -1.39 -16.49 -3.25
C GLU A 97 -1.20 -15.57 -2.04
N SER A 98 -1.22 -14.25 -2.26
CA SER A 98 -1.01 -13.26 -1.20
C SER A 98 -1.92 -12.06 -1.39
N SER A 99 -2.37 -11.51 -0.27
CA SER A 99 -3.06 -10.22 -0.23
C SER A 99 -2.67 -9.44 1.02
N SER A 100 -2.93 -8.15 1.02
CA SER A 100 -2.65 -7.27 2.15
C SER A 100 -3.73 -6.23 2.32
N THR A 101 -4.21 -6.06 3.56
CA THR A 101 -5.19 -5.04 3.96
C THR A 101 -4.46 -3.95 4.75
N TRP A 102 -4.49 -2.69 4.29
CA TRP A 102 -3.66 -1.65 4.90
C TRP A 102 -4.22 -0.22 4.74
N ILE A 103 -3.61 0.71 5.48
CA ILE A 103 -3.76 2.15 5.30
C ILE A 103 -2.40 2.80 5.05
N GLY A 104 -2.36 3.90 4.28
CA GLY A 104 -1.11 4.59 3.98
C GLY A 104 -1.28 6.07 3.64
N ILE A 105 -0.16 6.80 3.69
CA ILE A 105 -0.01 8.14 3.14
C ILE A 105 1.06 8.10 2.08
N GLY A 106 0.67 8.47 0.85
CA GLY A 106 1.53 8.39 -0.32
C GLY A 106 1.24 7.17 -1.19
N GLY A 107 1.79 7.14 -2.39
CA GLY A 107 1.70 6.00 -3.30
C GLY A 107 0.55 6.04 -4.29
N GLY A 108 -0.47 6.82 -4.02
CA GLY A 108 -1.65 6.88 -4.87
C GLY A 108 -1.58 7.94 -5.98
N CYS A 109 -2.70 8.12 -6.65
CA CYS A 109 -2.87 9.18 -7.65
C CYS A 109 -3.27 10.48 -6.97
N THR A 110 -2.59 11.58 -7.30
CA THR A 110 -2.86 12.90 -6.72
C THR A 110 -4.12 13.56 -7.27
N ASP A 111 -4.63 13.07 -8.39
CA ASP A 111 -5.84 13.53 -9.07
C ASP A 111 -6.62 12.35 -9.68
N ALA A 112 -7.91 12.57 -10.00
CA ALA A 112 -8.83 11.57 -10.55
C ALA A 112 -8.41 11.01 -11.92
N LYS A 113 -7.57 11.73 -12.66
CA LYS A 113 -7.06 11.27 -13.96
C LYS A 113 -5.76 10.49 -13.82
N CYS A 114 -5.22 10.44 -12.62
CA CYS A 114 -3.91 9.86 -12.34
C CYS A 114 -2.80 10.44 -13.25
N THR A 115 -2.82 11.75 -13.47
CA THR A 115 -1.81 12.43 -14.27
C THR A 115 -0.48 12.47 -13.54
N MET A 116 -0.51 12.35 -12.22
CA MET A 116 0.67 12.31 -11.36
C MET A 116 0.45 11.31 -10.22
N GLY A 117 1.33 10.31 -10.15
CA GLY A 117 1.42 9.38 -9.02
C GLY A 117 2.35 9.91 -7.93
N ASP A 118 2.11 9.54 -6.69
CA ASP A 118 3.00 9.78 -5.57
C ASP A 118 4.03 8.62 -5.47
N ASN A 119 5.29 8.95 -5.28
CA ASN A 119 6.38 7.97 -5.16
C ASN A 119 6.88 7.80 -3.72
N THR A 120 6.26 8.49 -2.76
CA THR A 120 6.49 8.28 -1.32
C THR A 120 5.36 7.44 -0.76
N LEU A 121 5.64 6.55 0.20
CA LEU A 121 4.59 5.80 0.88
C LEU A 121 5.04 5.38 2.27
N ILE A 122 4.24 5.72 3.28
CA ILE A 122 4.32 5.22 4.65
C ILE A 122 3.03 4.49 4.96
N GLN A 123 3.10 3.23 5.41
CA GLN A 123 1.94 2.36 5.52
C GLN A 123 2.07 1.31 6.61
N THR A 124 0.94 0.75 7.02
CA THR A 124 0.86 -0.38 7.96
C THR A 124 -0.41 -1.19 7.73
N GLY A 125 -0.33 -2.49 7.95
CA GLY A 125 -1.45 -3.37 7.67
C GLY A 125 -1.28 -4.81 8.15
N THR A 126 -2.11 -5.66 7.58
CA THR A 126 -2.11 -7.12 7.78
C THR A 126 -1.94 -7.83 6.45
N GLU A 127 -1.17 -8.90 6.46
CA GLU A 127 -0.91 -9.79 5.34
C GLU A 127 -1.75 -11.05 5.46
N GLN A 128 -2.25 -11.57 4.35
CA GLN A 128 -3.02 -12.80 4.23
C GLN A 128 -2.44 -13.64 3.10
N ASP A 129 -1.58 -14.60 3.45
CA ASP A 129 -0.93 -15.50 2.51
C ASP A 129 -1.62 -16.86 2.49
N VAL A 130 -1.62 -17.49 1.32
CA VAL A 130 -2.04 -18.88 1.17
C VAL A 130 -0.94 -19.63 0.42
N SER A 131 -0.38 -20.65 1.06
CA SER A 131 0.67 -21.47 0.45
C SER A 131 0.16 -22.26 -0.76
N ALA A 132 1.06 -22.79 -1.59
CA ALA A 132 0.70 -23.69 -2.69
C ALA A 132 -0.03 -24.96 -2.23
N SER A 133 0.12 -25.36 -0.96
CA SER A 133 -0.63 -26.47 -0.35
C SER A 133 -2.02 -26.06 0.15
N GLY A 134 -2.39 -24.76 0.06
CA GLY A 134 -3.69 -24.24 0.51
C GLY A 134 -3.73 -23.85 1.98
N THR A 135 -2.58 -23.81 2.68
CA THR A 135 -2.50 -23.42 4.10
C THR A 135 -2.42 -21.90 4.22
N PRO A 136 -3.38 -21.24 4.90
CA PRO A 136 -3.34 -19.81 5.13
C PRO A 136 -2.39 -19.44 6.27
N SER A 137 -1.76 -18.26 6.16
CA SER A 137 -0.97 -17.62 7.22
C SER A 137 -1.26 -16.11 7.24
N TYR A 138 -1.07 -15.49 8.41
CA TYR A 138 -1.42 -14.10 8.66
C TYR A 138 -0.32 -13.44 9.45
N SER A 139 -0.03 -12.16 9.12
CA SER A 139 0.93 -11.35 9.86
C SER A 139 0.53 -9.88 9.88
N ALA A 140 1.11 -9.12 10.81
CA ALA A 140 1.05 -7.66 10.83
C ALA A 140 2.38 -7.09 10.36
N TRP A 141 2.36 -5.93 9.72
CA TRP A 141 3.55 -5.31 9.15
C TRP A 141 3.45 -3.77 9.11
N TRP A 142 4.58 -3.10 8.93
CA TRP A 142 4.69 -1.68 8.61
C TRP A 142 5.79 -1.46 7.58
N GLU A 143 5.74 -0.36 6.84
CA GLU A 143 6.69 -0.06 5.77
C GLU A 143 6.84 1.44 5.51
N VAL A 144 8.02 1.82 5.05
CA VAL A 144 8.36 3.16 4.52
C VAL A 144 9.17 2.96 3.25
N ILE A 145 8.58 3.23 2.10
CA ILE A 145 9.24 3.08 0.81
C ILE A 145 10.45 4.04 0.70
N PRO A 146 11.63 3.59 0.20
CA PRO A 146 11.87 2.35 -0.53
C PRO A 146 12.40 1.18 0.32
N ALA A 147 12.37 1.27 1.65
CA ALA A 147 12.77 0.14 2.49
C ALA A 147 11.73 -0.99 2.40
N PRO A 148 12.14 -2.27 2.50
CA PRO A 148 11.20 -3.39 2.52
C PRO A 148 10.33 -3.36 3.78
N SER A 149 9.16 -3.99 3.69
CA SER A 149 8.25 -4.15 4.82
C SER A 149 8.90 -4.87 6.01
N SER A 150 8.47 -4.48 7.20
CA SER A 150 8.95 -5.08 8.46
C SER A 150 7.79 -5.78 9.15
N THR A 151 7.90 -7.09 9.34
CA THR A 151 6.92 -7.88 10.10
C THR A 151 6.90 -7.47 11.57
N ILE A 152 5.70 -7.32 12.14
CA ILE A 152 5.48 -7.04 13.56
C ILE A 152 5.35 -8.38 14.30
N ALA A 153 6.47 -9.00 14.65
CA ALA A 153 6.50 -10.33 15.25
C ALA A 153 5.80 -10.44 16.61
N SER A 154 5.61 -9.31 17.31
CA SER A 154 4.89 -9.25 18.59
C SER A 154 3.38 -9.33 18.46
N MET A 155 2.83 -9.19 17.25
CA MET A 155 1.38 -9.21 16.99
C MET A 155 1.00 -10.48 16.24
N LYS A 156 0.03 -11.23 16.78
CA LYS A 156 -0.46 -12.48 16.19
C LYS A 156 -1.82 -12.25 15.54
N VAL A 157 -1.81 -12.09 14.23
CA VAL A 157 -3.03 -11.83 13.44
C VAL A 157 -3.76 -13.12 13.10
N ARG A 158 -5.10 -13.07 13.15
CA ARG A 158 -6.00 -14.14 12.73
C ARG A 158 -7.18 -13.61 11.92
N PRO A 159 -7.79 -14.43 11.06
CA PRO A 159 -9.01 -14.03 10.37
C PRO A 159 -10.12 -13.70 11.39
N GLY A 160 -10.81 -12.60 11.14
CA GLY A 160 -11.84 -12.06 12.02
C GLY A 160 -11.33 -11.09 13.10
N ASP A 161 -10.03 -10.95 13.31
CA ASP A 161 -9.48 -9.94 14.22
C ASP A 161 -9.86 -8.53 13.73
N HIS A 162 -10.23 -7.67 14.68
CA HIS A 162 -10.58 -6.27 14.41
C HIS A 162 -9.35 -5.40 14.61
N MET A 163 -8.80 -4.92 13.51
CA MET A 163 -7.62 -4.08 13.48
C MET A 163 -8.00 -2.60 13.47
N ARG A 164 -7.19 -1.80 14.13
CA ARG A 164 -7.20 -0.34 14.07
C ARG A 164 -5.82 0.17 13.78
N ALA A 165 -5.68 1.03 12.78
CA ALA A 165 -4.41 1.66 12.45
C ALA A 165 -4.51 3.17 12.39
N SER A 166 -3.39 3.83 12.67
CA SER A 166 -3.20 5.25 12.41
C SER A 166 -1.75 5.54 12.03
N ILE A 167 -1.58 6.50 11.14
CA ILE A 167 -0.27 7.05 10.76
C ILE A 167 -0.42 8.57 10.89
N THR A 168 0.39 9.19 11.74
CA THR A 168 0.27 10.62 12.06
C THR A 168 1.63 11.28 12.10
N GLU A 169 1.78 12.37 11.37
CA GLU A 169 2.93 13.25 11.52
C GLU A 169 2.77 14.12 12.77
N ALA A 170 3.72 14.06 13.67
CA ALA A 170 3.67 14.84 14.91
C ALA A 170 5.07 15.26 15.39
N PRO A 171 5.30 16.58 15.55
CA PRO A 171 4.38 17.67 15.18
C PRO A 171 4.22 17.81 13.66
N LYS A 172 3.12 18.42 13.24
CA LYS A 172 2.84 18.66 11.81
C LYS A 172 3.97 19.45 11.15
N GLY A 173 4.47 18.95 10.02
CA GLY A 173 5.57 19.53 9.26
C GLY A 173 6.96 19.17 9.80
N SER A 174 7.05 18.19 10.71
CA SER A 174 8.31 17.71 11.29
C SER A 174 8.98 16.59 10.51
N GLU A 175 8.27 15.97 9.56
CA GLU A 175 8.67 14.74 8.88
C GLU A 175 8.93 13.56 9.87
N VAL A 176 8.37 13.64 11.09
CA VAL A 176 8.41 12.57 12.08
C VAL A 176 7.03 11.95 12.18
N TRP A 177 6.95 10.66 11.86
CA TRP A 177 5.69 9.93 11.76
C TRP A 177 5.55 8.90 12.86
N HIS A 178 4.37 8.83 13.42
CA HIS A 178 3.97 7.82 14.39
C HIS A 178 3.01 6.84 13.71
N ILE A 179 3.44 5.59 13.59
CA ILE A 179 2.65 4.46 13.11
C ILE A 179 2.12 3.73 14.32
N SER A 180 0.81 3.52 14.40
CA SER A 180 0.17 2.68 15.41
C SER A 180 -0.69 1.64 14.72
N LEU A 181 -0.54 0.37 15.12
CA LEU A 181 -1.40 -0.73 14.72
C LEU A 181 -1.87 -1.46 15.98
N GLN A 182 -3.17 -1.67 16.10
CA GLN A 182 -3.82 -2.30 17.24
C GLN A 182 -4.69 -3.45 16.77
N ASP A 183 -4.55 -4.60 17.40
CA ASP A 183 -5.54 -5.67 17.35
C ASP A 183 -6.49 -5.49 18.54
N LEU A 184 -7.70 -5.02 18.27
CA LEU A 184 -8.72 -4.74 19.29
C LEU A 184 -9.34 -6.02 19.85
N THR A 185 -9.34 -7.10 19.07
CA THR A 185 -9.84 -8.41 19.47
C THR A 185 -8.93 -9.09 20.47
N ARG A 186 -7.61 -8.94 20.28
CA ARG A 186 -6.59 -9.59 21.09
C ARG A 186 -5.93 -8.67 22.10
N HIS A 187 -6.25 -7.36 22.07
CA HIS A 187 -5.66 -6.32 22.93
C HIS A 187 -4.14 -6.19 22.75
N GLU A 188 -3.65 -6.39 21.53
CA GLU A 188 -2.25 -6.20 21.19
C GLU A 188 -2.06 -4.82 20.53
N THR A 189 -0.92 -4.16 20.81
CA THR A 189 -0.62 -2.83 20.25
C THR A 189 0.84 -2.74 19.84
N PHE A 190 1.06 -2.22 18.64
CA PHE A 190 2.36 -1.86 18.11
C PHE A 190 2.42 -0.35 17.86
N ASN A 191 3.55 0.27 18.20
CA ASN A 191 3.84 1.66 17.89
C ASN A 191 5.26 1.80 17.35
N LYS A 192 5.42 2.63 16.34
CA LYS A 192 6.71 2.95 15.74
C LYS A 192 6.79 4.43 15.39
N THR A 193 7.91 5.05 15.69
CA THR A 193 8.22 6.42 15.26
C THR A 193 9.35 6.35 14.25
N VAL A 194 9.17 7.02 13.10
CA VAL A 194 10.16 7.06 12.02
C VAL A 194 10.27 8.47 11.42
N PRO A 195 11.47 8.93 11.07
CA PRO A 195 11.62 10.08 10.18
C PRO A 195 11.31 9.64 8.75
N TYR A 196 10.52 10.44 8.02
CA TYR A 196 10.21 10.17 6.63
C TYR A 196 9.74 11.41 5.88
N SER A 197 10.44 11.77 4.80
CA SER A 197 10.05 12.88 3.92
C SER A 197 8.94 12.45 2.96
N SER A 198 7.69 12.70 3.37
CA SER A 198 6.50 12.42 2.56
C SER A 198 6.17 13.62 1.66
N THR A 199 5.57 13.37 0.51
CA THR A 199 4.94 14.40 -0.32
C THR A 199 3.63 14.88 0.27
N TYR A 200 3.01 14.12 1.18
CA TYR A 200 1.68 14.36 1.75
C TYR A 200 0.55 14.37 0.71
N ALA A 201 0.77 13.74 -0.45
CA ALA A 201 -0.05 13.97 -1.61
C ALA A 201 -1.28 13.06 -1.70
N THR A 202 -1.24 11.91 -1.06
CA THR A 202 -2.37 10.96 -1.10
C THR A 202 -2.61 10.28 0.24
N ALA A 203 -3.81 9.69 0.44
CA ALA A 203 -4.20 8.91 1.61
C ALA A 203 -5.09 7.74 1.17
N GLU A 204 -4.76 6.51 1.59
CA GLU A 204 -5.31 5.28 1.05
C GLU A 204 -5.79 4.29 2.12
N TRP A 205 -6.90 3.60 1.82
CA TRP A 205 -7.39 2.40 2.50
C TRP A 205 -7.52 1.31 1.44
N ILE A 206 -6.66 0.30 1.48
CA ILE A 206 -6.42 -0.62 0.36
C ILE A 206 -6.46 -2.07 0.79
N GLU A 207 -7.02 -2.89 -0.07
CA GLU A 207 -6.72 -4.31 -0.21
C GLU A 207 -5.85 -4.48 -1.45
N GLU A 208 -4.77 -5.24 -1.35
CA GLU A 208 -3.71 -5.31 -2.35
C GLU A 208 -3.33 -6.74 -2.71
N THR A 209 -2.91 -6.96 -3.96
CA THR A 209 -2.01 -8.06 -4.33
C THR A 209 -0.58 -7.54 -4.31
N PRO A 210 0.25 -7.90 -3.31
CA PRO A 210 1.59 -7.36 -3.17
C PRO A 210 2.54 -7.86 -4.27
N ILE A 211 3.69 -7.20 -4.42
CA ILE A 211 4.75 -7.66 -5.32
C ILE A 211 5.66 -8.62 -4.56
N VAL A 212 5.85 -9.80 -5.11
CA VAL A 212 6.84 -10.77 -4.65
C VAL A 212 8.21 -10.41 -5.23
N ILE A 213 9.21 -10.27 -4.37
CA ILE A 213 10.59 -10.03 -4.78
C ILE A 213 11.36 -11.36 -4.76
N GLY A 214 12.23 -11.58 -5.73
CA GLY A 214 13.09 -12.75 -5.80
C GLY A 214 13.25 -13.27 -7.22
N THR A 215 13.60 -14.55 -7.39
CA THR A 215 13.84 -15.17 -8.70
C THR A 215 12.60 -15.20 -9.61
N ASN A 216 11.40 -15.07 -9.04
CA ASN A 216 10.12 -14.96 -9.75
C ASN A 216 9.39 -13.68 -9.34
N ALA A 217 10.08 -12.54 -9.43
CA ALA A 217 9.49 -11.25 -9.08
C ALA A 217 8.26 -10.94 -9.95
N GLY A 218 7.18 -10.50 -9.33
CA GLY A 218 5.93 -10.14 -9.99
C GLY A 218 4.81 -9.89 -9.00
N LEU A 219 3.63 -9.55 -9.50
CA LEU A 219 2.43 -9.46 -8.67
C LEU A 219 2.06 -10.84 -8.14
N ALA A 220 1.72 -10.91 -6.86
CA ALA A 220 1.13 -12.11 -6.29
C ALA A 220 -0.23 -12.41 -6.94
N ASP A 221 -0.63 -13.67 -6.94
CA ASP A 221 -2.02 -14.03 -7.26
C ASP A 221 -2.92 -13.71 -6.05
N LEU A 222 -4.11 -13.17 -6.31
CA LEU A 222 -5.07 -12.81 -5.29
C LEU A 222 -5.75 -14.07 -4.74
N PRO A 223 -5.75 -14.32 -3.41
CA PRO A 223 -6.53 -15.41 -2.82
C PRO A 223 -8.03 -15.11 -2.87
N THR A 224 -8.85 -16.14 -2.63
CA THR A 224 -10.25 -15.94 -2.29
C THR A 224 -10.34 -15.40 -0.87
N LEU A 225 -10.84 -14.17 -0.73
CA LEU A 225 -11.02 -13.50 0.56
C LEU A 225 -12.48 -13.46 0.98
N SER A 226 -12.73 -13.53 2.29
CA SER A 226 -14.01 -13.05 2.82
C SER A 226 -14.11 -11.53 2.57
N ARG A 227 -15.33 -11.01 2.52
CA ARG A 227 -15.55 -9.57 2.39
C ARG A 227 -14.85 -8.81 3.53
N THR A 228 -13.97 -7.88 3.19
CA THR A 228 -13.31 -6.98 4.15
C THR A 228 -14.12 -5.69 4.28
N THR A 229 -14.28 -5.19 5.49
CA THR A 229 -14.91 -3.90 5.74
C THR A 229 -13.90 -2.96 6.38
N PHE A 230 -13.68 -1.81 5.74
CA PHE A 230 -13.01 -0.67 6.34
C PHE A 230 -14.03 0.23 7.01
N ASP A 231 -13.70 0.68 8.21
CA ASP A 231 -14.55 1.56 9.01
C ASP A 231 -13.74 2.68 9.65
N ARG A 232 -14.42 3.71 10.16
CA ARG A 232 -13.81 4.85 10.86
C ARG A 232 -12.69 5.53 10.06
N ALA A 233 -12.77 5.51 8.74
CA ALA A 233 -11.81 6.17 7.87
C ALA A 233 -11.72 7.67 8.18
N LYS A 234 -10.51 8.13 8.52
CA LYS A 234 -10.21 9.52 8.88
C LYS A 234 -8.96 10.02 8.17
N VAL A 235 -8.95 11.30 7.83
CA VAL A 235 -7.76 12.06 7.40
C VAL A 235 -7.67 13.34 8.18
N ASN A 236 -6.48 13.74 8.59
CA ASN A 236 -6.22 14.96 9.36
C ASN A 236 -7.15 15.12 10.58
N GLY A 237 -7.47 13.99 11.25
CA GLY A 237 -8.33 13.95 12.44
C GLY A 237 -9.84 13.99 12.18
N ALA A 238 -10.30 14.28 10.97
CA ALA A 238 -11.71 14.34 10.58
C ALA A 238 -12.15 13.09 9.80
N ALA A 239 -13.46 12.82 9.73
CA ALA A 239 -13.99 11.76 8.87
C ALA A 239 -13.55 11.97 7.42
N ALA A 240 -13.16 10.90 6.73
CA ALA A 240 -12.53 10.95 5.40
C ALA A 240 -13.44 11.51 4.31
N GLN A 241 -14.77 11.48 4.52
CA GLN A 241 -15.75 11.95 3.53
C GLN A 241 -15.57 11.28 2.17
N LEU A 242 -15.42 9.96 2.19
CA LEU A 242 -15.17 9.12 1.01
C LEU A 242 -16.18 9.42 -0.11
N LYS A 243 -15.69 9.48 -1.35
CA LYS A 243 -16.50 9.69 -2.55
C LYS A 243 -16.40 8.46 -3.46
N ALA A 244 -17.52 8.07 -4.09
CA ALA A 244 -17.53 6.93 -5.00
C ALA A 244 -16.51 7.06 -6.16
N ALA A 245 -16.15 8.28 -6.56
CA ALA A 245 -15.14 8.55 -7.59
C ALA A 245 -13.71 8.24 -7.15
N GLU A 246 -13.47 8.08 -5.84
CA GLU A 246 -12.15 7.75 -5.25
C GLU A 246 -11.89 6.24 -5.16
N ARG A 247 -12.83 5.43 -5.65
CA ARG A 247 -12.68 3.97 -5.69
C ARG A 247 -11.62 3.56 -6.71
N ILE A 248 -10.85 2.56 -6.33
CA ILE A 248 -9.92 1.86 -7.22
C ILE A 248 -10.41 0.42 -7.37
N LEU A 249 -10.61 -0.03 -8.60
CA LEU A 249 -10.93 -1.42 -8.93
C LEU A 249 -9.63 -2.18 -9.23
N LEU A 250 -9.51 -3.41 -8.73
CA LEU A 250 -8.43 -4.29 -9.14
C LEU A 250 -8.80 -4.97 -10.45
N THR A 251 -7.92 -4.82 -11.44
CA THR A 251 -8.10 -5.43 -12.76
C THR A 251 -6.90 -6.28 -13.15
N THR A 252 -7.14 -7.34 -13.88
CA THR A 252 -6.10 -8.10 -14.56
C THR A 252 -5.52 -7.31 -15.73
N SER A 253 -4.39 -7.73 -16.26
CA SER A 253 -3.74 -7.10 -17.44
C SER A 253 -4.64 -7.01 -18.68
N ASN A 254 -5.65 -7.89 -18.81
CA ASN A 254 -6.64 -7.85 -19.88
C ASN A 254 -7.91 -7.06 -19.52
N GLY A 255 -7.91 -6.29 -18.42
CA GLY A 255 -9.00 -5.42 -18.02
C GLY A 255 -10.17 -6.09 -17.29
N LYS A 256 -10.08 -7.39 -16.96
CA LYS A 256 -11.11 -8.07 -16.17
C LYS A 256 -11.04 -7.59 -14.71
N VAL A 257 -12.17 -7.10 -14.18
CA VAL A 257 -12.29 -6.73 -12.76
C VAL A 257 -12.27 -8.00 -11.89
N ILE A 258 -11.37 -8.02 -10.89
CA ILE A 258 -11.22 -9.11 -9.93
C ILE A 258 -11.26 -8.63 -8.46
N GLY A 259 -11.29 -7.31 -8.22
CA GLY A 259 -11.48 -6.72 -6.90
C GLY A 259 -12.31 -5.46 -6.99
N THR A 260 -13.32 -5.34 -6.14
CA THR A 260 -14.28 -4.23 -6.20
C THR A 260 -14.55 -3.66 -4.81
N PRO A 261 -14.28 -2.35 -4.58
CA PRO A 261 -14.78 -1.65 -3.40
C PRO A 261 -16.23 -1.25 -3.58
N SER A 262 -17.01 -1.28 -2.50
CA SER A 262 -18.39 -0.81 -2.46
C SER A 262 -18.48 0.72 -2.60
N ALA A 263 -19.70 1.25 -2.74
CA ALA A 263 -19.96 2.64 -2.38
C ALA A 263 -19.67 2.86 -0.88
N PRO A 264 -19.38 4.11 -0.44
CA PRO A 264 -19.26 4.42 0.97
C PRO A 264 -20.60 4.27 1.68
N ASN A 265 -20.57 4.09 3.03
CA ASN A 265 -21.74 4.21 3.87
C ASN A 265 -22.33 5.66 3.86
N PRO A 266 -23.50 5.91 4.44
CA PRO A 266 -24.08 7.27 4.50
C PRO A 266 -23.20 8.31 5.18
N GLU A 267 -22.44 7.92 6.21
CA GLU A 267 -21.49 8.78 6.93
C GLU A 267 -20.19 9.02 6.15
N ARG A 268 -19.99 8.31 5.03
CA ARG A 268 -18.83 8.40 4.15
C ARG A 268 -17.49 8.17 4.86
N ASN A 269 -17.49 7.25 5.82
CA ASN A 269 -16.29 6.87 6.59
C ASN A 269 -16.09 5.34 6.67
N ALA A 270 -16.92 4.58 5.94
CA ALA A 270 -16.79 3.13 5.84
C ALA A 270 -17.11 2.64 4.42
N PHE A 271 -16.49 1.54 4.03
CA PHE A 271 -16.77 0.83 2.78
C PHE A 271 -16.34 -0.64 2.93
N ALA A 272 -16.72 -1.46 1.97
CA ALA A 272 -16.26 -2.84 1.90
C ALA A 272 -15.50 -3.11 0.61
N VAL A 273 -14.64 -4.13 0.62
CA VAL A 273 -13.97 -4.67 -0.56
C VAL A 273 -14.33 -6.14 -0.73
N CYS A 274 -14.52 -6.54 -1.99
CA CYS A 274 -14.88 -7.90 -2.38
C CYS A 274 -13.88 -8.40 -3.45
N ALA A 275 -13.09 -9.42 -3.10
CA ALA A 275 -12.21 -10.11 -4.04
C ALA A 275 -13.04 -11.01 -4.98
N TRP A 276 -12.58 -11.16 -6.23
CA TRP A 276 -13.18 -11.98 -7.27
C TRP A 276 -14.65 -11.61 -7.58
N ALA A 277 -14.97 -10.33 -7.43
CA ALA A 277 -16.32 -9.82 -7.60
C ALA A 277 -16.33 -8.54 -8.45
N THR A 278 -17.36 -8.36 -9.26
CA THR A 278 -17.61 -7.14 -10.06
C THR A 278 -18.50 -6.13 -9.33
N SER A 279 -19.01 -6.50 -8.16
CA SER A 279 -19.78 -5.62 -7.27
C SER A 279 -19.53 -5.97 -5.82
N CYS A 280 -19.69 -5.00 -4.93
CA CYS A 280 -19.56 -5.17 -3.48
C CYS A 280 -20.64 -4.34 -2.78
N ARG A 281 -21.36 -4.95 -1.81
CA ARG A 281 -22.39 -4.25 -1.06
C ARG A 281 -21.74 -3.31 -0.04
N ALA A 282 -22.24 -2.08 0.07
CA ALA A 282 -21.83 -1.15 1.10
C ALA A 282 -22.11 -1.70 2.52
N PRO A 283 -21.29 -1.35 3.53
CA PRO A 283 -21.68 -1.57 4.92
C PRO A 283 -22.92 -0.76 5.27
N GLY A 284 -23.72 -1.29 6.19
CA GLY A 284 -24.92 -0.61 6.69
C GLY A 284 -24.55 0.53 7.61
#